data_e063ec55bbb1f3f628b04e1f9b8376f5
#
_entry.id   e063ec55bbb1f3f628b04e1f9b8376f5
#
_cell.length_a   1.000
_cell.length_b   1.000
_cell.length_c   1.000
_cell.angle_alpha   90.00
_cell.angle_beta   90.00
_cell.angle_gamma   90.00
#
_symmetry.space_group_name_H-M   'P 1'
#
loop_
_entity.id
_entity.type
_entity.pdbx_description
1 polymer ?
#
loop_
_entity_poly.entity_id
_entity_poly.type
_entity_poly.pdbx_seq_one_letter_code
_entity_poly.pdbx_strand_id
1 'polypeptide(L)' 'MLSEIDIRDFDKQPVTPLYSVKPKTYVQCPRTEAVYYFDHIDGMYSYCLDMFGDTIHLVAWMDVIPLAKKP' A
#
# COMPACT_ATOMS: atom_id res chain seq x y z
N MET A 1 19.50 -22.13 2.00
CA MET A 1 18.64 -22.22 3.18
C MET A 1 18.28 -20.86 3.71
N LEU A 2 19.28 -20.14 4.07
CA LEU A 2 19.01 -18.81 4.64
C LEU A 2 18.30 -17.90 3.67
N SER A 3 18.67 -18.01 2.42
CA SER A 3 18.02 -17.15 1.43
C SER A 3 16.55 -17.50 1.30
N GLU A 4 16.21 -18.75 1.47
CA GLU A 4 14.81 -19.14 1.43
C GLU A 4 14.05 -18.52 2.59
N ILE A 5 14.68 -18.49 3.74
CA ILE A 5 14.05 -17.91 4.91
C ILE A 5 13.85 -16.43 4.67
N ASP A 6 14.83 -15.76 4.11
CA ASP A 6 14.72 -14.36 3.83
C ASP A 6 13.60 -14.07 2.84
N ILE A 7 13.50 -14.90 1.83
CA ILE A 7 12.44 -14.74 0.84
C ILE A 7 11.09 -14.91 1.50
N ARG A 8 10.98 -15.88 2.39
CA ARG A 8 9.72 -16.11 3.06
C ARG A 8 9.33 -14.93 3.92
N ASP A 9 10.29 -14.37 4.63
CA ASP A 9 10.00 -13.21 5.45
C ASP A 9 9.52 -12.06 4.61
N PHE A 10 10.14 -11.88 3.48
CA PHE A 10 9.74 -10.82 2.57
C PHE A 10 8.34 -11.06 2.03
N ASP A 11 8.06 -12.30 1.65
CA ASP A 11 6.75 -12.62 1.10
C ASP A 11 5.66 -12.53 2.14
N LYS A 12 6.04 -12.60 3.40
CA LYS A 12 5.06 -12.57 4.48
C LYS A 12 4.77 -11.19 4.97
N GLN A 13 5.29 -10.17 4.33
CA GLN A 13 4.91 -8.83 4.72
C GLN A 13 3.40 -8.72 4.63
N PRO A 14 2.77 -8.20 5.67
CA PRO A 14 1.31 -8.14 5.68
C PRO A 14 0.81 -7.21 4.59
N VAL A 15 -0.11 -7.72 3.81
CA VAL A 15 -0.78 -6.89 2.83
C VAL A 15 -2.25 -6.80 3.21
N THR A 16 -2.85 -5.69 2.87
CA THR A 16 -4.22 -5.40 3.23
C THR A 16 -4.90 -4.77 2.03
N PRO A 17 -6.13 -5.18 1.72
CA PRO A 17 -6.83 -4.48 0.64
C PRO A 17 -7.04 -3.02 1.04
N LEU A 18 -6.93 -2.16 0.06
CA LEU A 18 -6.96 -0.73 0.31
C LEU A 18 -8.22 -0.30 1.08
N TYR A 19 -9.35 -0.95 0.80
CA TYR A 19 -10.60 -0.58 1.48
C TYR A 19 -10.58 -0.90 2.97
N SER A 20 -9.62 -1.72 3.42
CA SER A 20 -9.47 -2.02 4.84
C SER A 20 -8.43 -1.17 5.52
N VAL A 21 -7.74 -0.35 4.77
CA VAL A 21 -6.71 0.52 5.35
C VAL A 21 -7.38 1.75 5.94
N LYS A 22 -6.87 2.17 7.09
CA LYS A 22 -7.38 3.37 7.73
C LYS A 22 -7.12 4.58 6.82
N PRO A 23 -8.08 5.46 6.64
CA PRO A 23 -7.86 6.67 5.84
C PRO A 23 -6.69 7.49 6.37
N LYS A 24 -6.06 8.22 5.47
CA LYS A 24 -4.96 9.12 5.79
C LYS A 24 -3.75 8.36 6.31
N THR A 25 -3.47 7.25 5.65
CA THR A 25 -2.35 6.38 5.98
C THR A 25 -1.48 6.21 4.74
N TYR A 26 -0.18 6.21 4.94
CA TYR A 26 0.73 5.90 3.84
C TYR A 26 0.71 4.41 3.58
N VAL A 27 0.75 4.05 2.30
CA VAL A 27 0.73 2.65 1.89
C VAL A 27 1.81 2.44 0.85
N GLN A 28 2.26 1.21 0.74
CA GLN A 28 3.28 0.85 -0.23
C GLN A 28 2.76 -0.27 -1.11
N CYS A 29 2.99 -0.14 -2.41
CA CYS A 29 2.63 -1.20 -3.34
C CYS A 29 3.70 -2.28 -3.27
N PRO A 30 3.33 -3.53 -2.92
CA PRO A 30 4.35 -4.56 -2.76
C PRO A 30 5.07 -4.94 -4.04
N ARG A 31 4.47 -4.68 -5.19
CA ARG A 31 5.08 -5.10 -6.45
C ARG A 31 6.10 -4.10 -6.96
N THR A 32 5.80 -2.83 -6.83
CA THR A 32 6.67 -1.78 -7.36
C THR A 32 7.39 -1.01 -6.29
N GLU A 33 7.02 -1.24 -5.04
CA GLU A 33 7.55 -0.52 -3.88
C GLU A 33 7.23 0.97 -3.90
N ALA A 34 6.33 1.37 -4.78
CA ALA A 34 5.90 2.76 -4.81
C ALA A 34 5.08 3.07 -3.56
N VAL A 35 5.28 4.27 -3.04
CA VAL A 35 4.59 4.70 -1.83
C VAL A 35 3.55 5.73 -2.20
N TYR A 36 2.38 5.60 -1.61
CA TYR A 36 1.27 6.53 -1.85
C TYR A 36 0.69 6.97 -0.52
N TYR A 37 0.10 8.14 -0.52
CA TYR A 37 -0.66 8.60 0.63
C TYR A 37 -2.13 8.29 0.34
N PHE A 38 -2.69 7.35 1.09
CA PHE A 38 -4.07 6.95 0.90
C PHE A 38 -4.97 7.87 1.71
N ASP A 39 -5.84 8.60 1.01
CA ASP A 39 -6.72 9.55 1.68
C ASP A 39 -8.04 8.90 2.07
N HIS A 40 -8.75 8.35 1.12
CA HIS A 40 -10.03 7.70 1.41
C HIS A 40 -10.48 6.86 0.24
N ILE A 41 -11.49 6.04 0.48
CA ILE A 41 -12.13 5.22 -0.55
C ILE A 41 -13.27 6.02 -1.15
N ASP A 42 -13.41 5.89 -2.47
CA ASP A 42 -14.48 6.55 -3.20
C ASP A 42 -15.07 5.52 -4.15
N GLY A 43 -16.11 4.82 -3.70
CA GLY A 43 -16.73 3.78 -4.50
C GLY A 43 -15.79 2.61 -4.74
N MET A 44 -15.52 2.31 -6.01
CA MET A 44 -14.66 1.21 -6.38
C MET A 44 -13.19 1.63 -6.45
N TYR A 45 -12.92 2.90 -6.23
CA TYR A 45 -11.58 3.44 -6.33
C TYR A 45 -11.23 4.17 -5.06
N SER A 46 -10.04 4.73 -5.04
CA SER A 46 -9.55 5.45 -3.89
C SER A 46 -8.97 6.78 -4.34
N TYR A 47 -8.81 7.68 -3.38
CA TYR A 47 -8.05 8.90 -3.59
C TYR A 47 -6.72 8.73 -2.90
N CYS A 48 -5.66 8.75 -3.69
CA CYS A 48 -4.30 8.63 -3.18
C CYS A 48 -3.45 9.73 -3.80
N LEU A 49 -2.36 10.05 -3.14
CA LEU A 49 -1.36 10.96 -3.69
C LEU A 49 -0.07 10.20 -3.87
N ASP A 50 0.59 10.42 -5.00
CA ASP A 50 1.90 9.81 -5.18
C ASP A 50 2.96 10.69 -4.52
N MET A 51 4.21 10.32 -4.69
CA MET A 51 5.31 11.04 -4.03
C MET A 51 5.53 12.42 -4.63
N PHE A 52 4.92 12.68 -5.76
CA PHE A 52 5.04 13.99 -6.41
C PHE A 52 3.83 14.86 -6.15
N GLY A 53 2.88 14.37 -5.38
CA GLY A 53 1.68 15.14 -5.06
C GLY A 53 0.56 15.02 -6.07
N ASP A 54 0.69 14.14 -7.03
CA ASP A 54 -0.35 13.94 -8.03
C ASP A 54 -1.42 12.99 -7.48
N THR A 55 -2.66 13.29 -7.83
CA THR A 55 -3.78 12.44 -7.41
C THR A 55 -3.82 11.18 -8.26
N ILE A 56 -3.94 10.05 -7.59
CA ILE A 56 -4.01 8.75 -8.23
C ILE A 56 -5.21 8.00 -7.68
N HIS A 57 -5.89 7.27 -8.54
CA HIS A 57 -7.05 6.48 -8.13
C HIS A 57 -6.72 5.00 -8.28
N LEU A 58 -6.44 4.35 -7.16
CA LEU A 58 -6.18 2.91 -7.14
C LEU A 58 -7.49 2.19 -6.86
N VAL A 59 -7.62 0.98 -7.39
CA VAL A 59 -8.83 0.21 -7.14
C VAL A 59 -8.90 -0.13 -5.65
N ALA A 60 -10.13 -0.14 -5.13
CA ALA A 60 -10.33 -0.28 -3.69
C ALA A 60 -9.83 -1.60 -3.13
N TRP A 61 -9.76 -2.64 -3.95
CA TRP A 61 -9.34 -3.96 -3.48
C TRP A 61 -7.88 -4.26 -3.78
N MET A 62 -7.11 -3.26 -4.17
CA MET A 62 -5.68 -3.46 -4.39
C MET A 62 -4.98 -3.77 -3.08
N ASP A 63 -4.14 -4.78 -3.07
CA ASP A 63 -3.39 -5.14 -1.87
C ASP A 63 -2.20 -4.20 -1.71
N VAL A 64 -2.08 -3.64 -0.53
CA VAL A 64 -1.00 -2.72 -0.21
C VAL A 64 -0.45 -3.05 1.18
N ILE A 65 0.71 -2.49 1.48
CA ILE A 65 1.34 -2.63 2.79
C ILE A 65 1.13 -1.32 3.54
N PRO A 66 0.30 -1.33 4.59
CA PRO A 66 0.14 -0.10 5.38
C PRO A 66 1.43 0.25 6.09
N LEU A 67 1.80 1.51 6.06
CA LEU A 67 3.03 1.98 6.70
C LEU A 67 2.66 2.69 7.99
N ALA A 68 3.39 2.37 9.06
CA ALA A 68 3.10 2.95 10.35
C ALA A 68 3.51 4.42 10.41
N LYS A 69 4.46 4.80 9.60
CA LYS A 69 5.01 6.14 9.64
C LYS A 69 5.15 6.68 8.24
N LYS A 70 5.20 8.00 8.16
CA LYS A 70 5.52 8.67 6.93
C LYS A 70 6.91 8.25 6.48
N PRO A 71 7.04 7.78 5.25
CA PRO A 71 8.36 7.34 4.75
C PRO A 71 9.30 8.48 4.55
#